data_24046aad0d39e2c4dcf8f56cdeb3a353
#
_entry.id   24046aad0d39e2c4dcf8f56cdeb3a353
#
_cell.length_a   1.000
_cell.length_b   1.000
_cell.length_c   1.000
_cell.angle_alpha   90.00
_cell.angle_beta   90.00
_cell.angle_gamma   90.00
#
_symmetry.space_group_name_H-M   'P 1'
#
loop_
_entity.id
_entity.type
_entity.pdbx_description
1 polymer ?
#
loop_
_entity_poly.entity_id
_entity_poly.type
_entity_poly.pdbx_seq_one_letter_code
_entity_poly.pdbx_strand_id
1 'polypeptide(L)'
;MSIGSRCLAVRRRVFPRLIGLTTLVTCALCAAGIGLSRPAQAEGQIRIAEQFGVVYLLLNIAHDQQLIEKEGRKQGLDIHVDWTRLSGGAEINNALLAGAIDIGGAGTGPLFTIWDRTRGKQNVKGVASLGDLPYYLVSTDPNVKTIADFTDKDRIAVPATTVSVQSRILQMAAAKAWGDASYQRLDKYTVTLAHPDATAAIIAGKTEINSHFGNPPFQEQELAGNPHAHIVLNSNDVFGGPSSATVLYATQKFHDENPKTYRAFVDALVDAAQFATSNPEAAADIYIRVNKSNIDRAILLKVLKNPEVHFQVTPHRTFELAEFMARVGAIQNRPTSWQDYFFADPAIGNGS
;
A
#
# COMPACT_ATOMS: atom_id res chain seq x y z
N MET A 1 -52.72 8.00 60.49
CA MET A 1 -53.32 6.83 61.10
C MET A 1 -52.32 5.71 60.99
N SER A 2 -51.61 5.46 62.03
CA SER A 2 -51.81 4.54 63.15
C SER A 2 -51.15 3.20 62.84
N ILE A 3 -49.92 2.97 63.43
CA ILE A 3 -49.62 2.12 64.60
C ILE A 3 -49.56 0.63 64.22
N GLY A 4 -48.56 -0.15 64.51
CA GLY A 4 -47.74 -0.43 65.64
C GLY A 4 -46.80 -1.59 65.37
N SER A 5 -45.60 -1.54 65.80
CA SER A 5 -44.95 -2.02 67.01
C SER A 5 -45.19 -3.51 67.40
N ARG A 6 -44.10 -4.25 67.50
CA ARG A 6 -43.63 -5.05 68.67
C ARG A 6 -42.67 -6.11 68.18
N CYS A 7 -41.40 -6.11 68.49
CA CYS A 7 -40.66 -6.37 69.73
C CYS A 7 -40.64 -7.84 70.19
N LEU A 8 -39.41 -8.25 70.57
CA LEU A 8 -39.02 -9.36 71.51
C LEU A 8 -38.66 -10.69 70.85
N ALA A 9 -37.61 -11.38 71.18
CA ALA A 9 -36.50 -11.27 72.15
C ALA A 9 -35.47 -12.37 71.89
N VAL A 10 -34.23 -11.98 72.07
CA VAL A 10 -33.10 -12.64 72.74
C VAL A 10 -33.23 -14.15 73.13
N ARG A 11 -32.21 -14.95 72.66
CA ARG A 11 -31.49 -15.85 73.60
C ARG A 11 -30.09 -16.24 73.03
N ARG A 12 -29.12 -15.96 73.88
CA ARG A 12 -27.69 -16.39 73.85
C ARG A 12 -27.56 -17.89 74.06
N ARG A 13 -26.50 -18.49 73.49
CA ARG A 13 -25.55 -19.47 74.10
C ARG A 13 -24.46 -19.76 73.10
N VAL A 14 -23.24 -19.24 73.27
CA VAL A 14 -22.03 -19.72 73.98
C VAL A 14 -21.37 -20.97 73.33
N PHE A 15 -20.23 -20.70 72.74
CA PHE A 15 -19.01 -21.43 72.45
C PHE A 15 -18.88 -22.94 72.83
N PRO A 16 -17.97 -23.76 72.15
CA PRO A 16 -16.55 -23.48 71.97
C PRO A 16 -15.83 -24.14 70.73
N ARG A 17 -14.62 -23.57 70.48
CA ARG A 17 -13.33 -24.19 70.11
C ARG A 17 -13.11 -24.68 68.68
N LEU A 18 -12.27 -23.91 68.01
CA LEU A 18 -10.83 -24.22 67.61
C LEU A 18 -10.63 -25.65 67.09
N ILE A 19 -10.34 -25.74 65.79
CA ILE A 19 -9.28 -26.51 65.10
C ILE A 19 -9.60 -26.43 63.61
N GLY A 20 -8.65 -25.96 62.77
CA GLY A 20 -8.77 -26.06 61.31
C GLY A 20 -8.29 -24.87 60.50
N LEU A 21 -7.26 -24.16 60.97
CA LEU A 21 -6.69 -23.04 60.24
C LEU A 21 -5.24 -23.39 59.80
N THR A 22 -5.08 -24.33 58.84
CA THR A 22 -3.75 -24.56 58.23
C THR A 22 -3.78 -25.26 56.88
N THR A 23 -4.91 -25.38 56.16
CA THR A 23 -4.89 -26.10 54.85
C THR A 23 -5.50 -25.33 53.69
N LEU A 24 -5.65 -24.00 53.78
CA LEU A 24 -6.30 -23.20 52.71
C LEU A 24 -5.40 -22.11 52.09
N VAL A 25 -4.09 -22.12 52.37
CA VAL A 25 -3.19 -21.08 51.83
C VAL A 25 -2.32 -21.58 50.66
N THR A 26 -2.27 -22.90 50.40
CA THR A 26 -1.37 -23.47 49.37
C THR A 26 -1.98 -23.61 47.97
N CYS A 27 -3.28 -23.41 47.79
CA CYS A 27 -3.94 -23.50 46.47
C CYS A 27 -4.13 -22.15 45.76
N ALA A 28 -3.89 -21.01 46.43
CA ALA A 28 -4.11 -19.69 45.81
C ALA A 28 -2.88 -19.13 45.03
N LEU A 29 -1.72 -19.77 45.13
CA LEU A 29 -0.49 -19.31 44.42
C LEU A 29 -0.26 -20.01 43.06
N CYS A 30 -1.00 -21.05 42.70
CA CYS A 30 -0.86 -21.69 41.38
C CYS A 30 -1.80 -21.13 40.29
N ALA A 31 -2.72 -20.21 40.61
CA ALA A 31 -3.67 -19.64 39.66
C ALA A 31 -3.21 -18.30 39.02
N ALA A 32 -2.08 -17.74 39.44
CA ALA A 32 -1.60 -16.45 38.94
C ALA A 32 -0.61 -16.55 37.75
N GLY A 33 -0.40 -17.74 37.20
CA GLY A 33 0.57 -18.00 36.12
C GLY A 33 -0.02 -18.29 34.72
N ILE A 34 -1.35 -18.23 34.57
CA ILE A 34 -1.94 -18.29 33.22
C ILE A 34 -1.97 -16.85 32.70
N GLY A 35 -0.78 -16.35 32.33
CA GLY A 35 -0.70 -15.22 31.44
C GLY A 35 -1.58 -15.54 30.23
N LEU A 36 -2.54 -14.69 29.94
CA LEU A 36 -3.28 -14.66 28.67
C LEU A 36 -2.25 -14.50 27.55
N SER A 37 -1.59 -15.61 27.19
CA SER A 37 -0.90 -15.73 25.91
C SER A 37 -2.01 -15.48 24.88
N ARG A 38 -2.12 -14.23 24.35
CA ARG A 38 -2.81 -14.04 23.09
C ARG A 38 -2.23 -15.10 22.17
N PRO A 39 -3.06 -15.90 21.48
CA PRO A 39 -2.52 -16.81 20.49
C PRO A 39 -1.65 -15.94 19.58
N ALA A 40 -0.34 -16.20 19.55
CA ALA A 40 0.50 -15.70 18.48
C ALA A 40 -0.23 -16.14 17.21
N GLN A 41 -0.57 -15.20 16.35
CA GLN A 41 -1.18 -15.54 15.07
C GLN A 41 -0.20 -16.50 14.41
N ALA A 42 -0.61 -17.75 14.22
CA ALA A 42 0.30 -18.79 13.74
C ALA A 42 0.89 -18.31 12.42
N GLU A 43 2.24 -18.33 12.32
CA GLU A 43 2.92 -18.09 11.04
C GLU A 43 2.25 -18.92 9.94
N GLY A 44 2.12 -18.39 8.71
CA GLY A 44 1.46 -19.08 7.62
C GLY A 44 0.15 -18.45 7.15
N GLN A 45 -0.23 -17.30 7.69
CA GLN A 45 -1.32 -16.48 7.13
C GLN A 45 -0.78 -15.12 6.70
N ILE A 46 -1.15 -14.67 5.49
CA ILE A 46 -0.79 -13.36 4.96
C ILE A 46 -1.95 -12.76 4.17
N ARG A 47 -2.33 -11.53 4.52
CA ARG A 47 -3.40 -10.76 3.88
C ARG A 47 -2.77 -9.63 3.08
N ILE A 48 -2.95 -9.66 1.77
CA ILE A 48 -2.30 -8.75 0.83
C ILE A 48 -3.36 -7.88 0.18
N ALA A 49 -3.14 -6.57 0.17
CA ALA A 49 -3.97 -5.65 -0.60
C ALA A 49 -3.18 -4.98 -1.72
N GLU A 50 -3.78 -4.96 -2.90
CA GLU A 50 -3.29 -4.29 -4.10
C GLU A 50 -4.31 -3.26 -4.61
N GLN A 51 -3.92 -2.43 -5.58
CA GLN A 51 -4.82 -1.55 -6.31
C GLN A 51 -4.93 -2.03 -7.78
N PHE A 52 -5.27 -1.13 -8.69
CA PHE A 52 -5.44 -1.42 -10.11
C PHE A 52 -4.15 -1.09 -10.89
N GLY A 53 -3.86 -1.88 -11.92
CA GLY A 53 -2.79 -1.62 -12.89
C GLY A 53 -1.75 -2.72 -13.00
N VAL A 54 -1.04 -2.72 -14.12
CA VAL A 54 0.05 -3.68 -14.37
C VAL A 54 1.27 -3.43 -13.47
N VAL A 55 1.29 -2.32 -12.77
CA VAL A 55 2.25 -2.03 -11.69
C VAL A 55 2.20 -3.06 -10.55
N TYR A 56 1.12 -3.84 -10.46
CA TYR A 56 0.94 -4.96 -9.51
C TYR A 56 1.19 -6.34 -10.15
N LEU A 57 1.79 -6.39 -11.34
CA LEU A 57 2.00 -7.64 -12.08
C LEU A 57 2.75 -8.71 -11.28
N LEU A 58 3.73 -8.31 -10.45
CA LEU A 58 4.46 -9.26 -9.61
C LEU A 58 3.54 -9.97 -8.61
N LEU A 59 2.56 -9.25 -8.03
CA LEU A 59 1.56 -9.85 -7.16
C LEU A 59 0.60 -10.74 -7.95
N ASN A 60 0.21 -10.34 -9.16
CA ASN A 60 -0.66 -11.16 -10.01
C ASN A 60 0.02 -12.48 -10.43
N ILE A 61 1.32 -12.45 -10.74
CA ILE A 61 2.11 -13.66 -11.03
C ILE A 61 2.24 -14.52 -9.78
N ALA A 62 2.57 -13.92 -8.63
CA ALA A 62 2.68 -14.65 -7.37
C ALA A 62 1.35 -15.32 -6.99
N HIS A 63 0.21 -14.66 -7.21
CA HIS A 63 -1.11 -15.21 -6.99
C HIS A 63 -1.43 -16.36 -7.95
N ASP A 64 -1.32 -16.13 -9.26
CA ASP A 64 -1.67 -17.11 -10.30
C ASP A 64 -0.85 -18.40 -10.19
N GLN A 65 0.42 -18.25 -9.91
CA GLN A 65 1.35 -19.39 -9.80
C GLN A 65 1.50 -19.92 -8.38
N GLN A 66 0.80 -19.36 -7.38
CA GLN A 66 0.91 -19.74 -5.97
C GLN A 66 2.38 -19.72 -5.48
N LEU A 67 3.13 -18.67 -5.83
CA LEU A 67 4.56 -18.60 -5.51
C LEU A 67 4.79 -18.47 -4.01
N ILE A 68 3.96 -17.71 -3.30
CA ILE A 68 4.09 -17.49 -1.85
C ILE A 68 3.91 -18.82 -1.11
N GLU A 69 2.90 -19.61 -1.50
CA GLU A 69 2.63 -20.93 -0.95
C GLU A 69 3.75 -21.91 -1.28
N LYS A 70 4.32 -21.84 -2.52
CA LYS A 70 5.47 -22.65 -2.90
C LYS A 70 6.71 -22.34 -2.08
N GLU A 71 7.02 -21.06 -1.88
CA GLU A 71 8.16 -20.63 -1.06
C GLU A 71 7.95 -20.99 0.41
N GLY A 72 6.72 -20.87 0.93
CA GLY A 72 6.36 -21.34 2.26
C GLY A 72 6.67 -22.83 2.46
N ARG A 73 6.25 -23.68 1.52
CA ARG A 73 6.51 -25.13 1.59
C ARG A 73 8.00 -25.46 1.61
N LYS A 74 8.86 -24.72 0.90
CA LYS A 74 10.33 -24.86 0.98
C LYS A 74 10.87 -24.63 2.40
N GLN A 75 10.16 -23.80 3.18
CA GLN A 75 10.51 -23.48 4.57
C GLN A 75 9.75 -24.34 5.60
N GLY A 76 9.00 -25.35 5.15
CA GLY A 76 8.18 -26.21 5.99
C GLY A 76 6.93 -25.53 6.55
N LEU A 77 6.43 -24.49 5.87
CA LEU A 77 5.27 -23.71 6.26
C LEU A 77 4.17 -23.81 5.20
N ASP A 78 2.94 -24.10 5.65
CA ASP A 78 1.75 -24.03 4.79
C ASP A 78 1.19 -22.60 4.92
N ILE A 79 1.30 -21.84 3.83
CA ILE A 79 0.87 -20.42 3.82
C ILE A 79 -0.50 -20.31 3.16
N HIS A 80 -1.42 -19.63 3.84
CA HIS A 80 -2.70 -19.18 3.31
C HIS A 80 -2.63 -17.71 2.96
N VAL A 81 -2.99 -17.36 1.72
CA VAL A 81 -2.91 -15.99 1.20
C VAL A 81 -4.31 -15.46 0.92
N ASP A 82 -4.67 -14.36 1.58
CA ASP A 82 -5.90 -13.61 1.32
C ASP A 82 -5.59 -12.39 0.45
N TRP A 83 -6.28 -12.27 -0.68
CA TRP A 83 -6.13 -11.17 -1.62
C TRP A 83 -7.28 -10.18 -1.56
N THR A 84 -6.96 -8.89 -1.48
CA THR A 84 -7.95 -7.80 -1.47
C THR A 84 -7.54 -6.71 -2.45
N ARG A 85 -8.52 -6.11 -3.13
CA ARG A 85 -8.30 -4.95 -4.01
C ARG A 85 -8.98 -3.72 -3.44
N LEU A 86 -8.22 -2.62 -3.31
CA LEU A 86 -8.67 -1.34 -2.79
C LEU A 86 -8.44 -0.24 -3.85
N SER A 87 -9.22 0.85 -3.75
CA SER A 87 -9.26 1.87 -4.82
C SER A 87 -8.07 2.81 -4.80
N GLY A 88 -7.42 3.01 -3.65
CA GLY A 88 -6.34 3.97 -3.52
C GLY A 88 -5.43 3.77 -2.30
N GLY A 89 -4.27 4.43 -2.30
CA GLY A 89 -3.26 4.30 -1.24
C GLY A 89 -3.72 4.80 0.13
N ALA A 90 -4.71 5.69 0.21
CA ALA A 90 -5.29 6.11 1.49
C ALA A 90 -6.08 4.97 2.14
N GLU A 91 -6.84 4.20 1.35
CA GLU A 91 -7.58 3.03 1.82
C GLU A 91 -6.63 1.90 2.25
N ILE A 92 -5.54 1.67 1.47
CA ILE A 92 -4.48 0.73 1.85
C ILE A 92 -3.89 1.11 3.22
N ASN A 93 -3.55 2.38 3.44
CA ASN A 93 -3.00 2.85 4.71
C ASN A 93 -3.98 2.61 5.87
N ASN A 94 -5.25 2.91 5.67
CA ASN A 94 -6.28 2.70 6.69
C ASN A 94 -6.45 1.20 7.02
N ALA A 95 -6.50 0.34 6.01
CA ALA A 95 -6.62 -1.10 6.17
C ALA A 95 -5.41 -1.70 6.93
N LEU A 96 -4.19 -1.25 6.61
CA LEU A 96 -2.96 -1.68 7.29
C LEU A 96 -2.95 -1.25 8.76
N LEU A 97 -3.31 0.02 9.05
CA LEU A 97 -3.37 0.55 10.42
C LEU A 97 -4.45 -0.13 11.27
N ALA A 98 -5.56 -0.53 10.63
CA ALA A 98 -6.63 -1.28 11.28
C ALA A 98 -6.27 -2.77 11.50
N GLY A 99 -5.16 -3.25 10.94
CA GLY A 99 -4.79 -4.67 10.98
C GLY A 99 -5.69 -5.56 10.13
N ALA A 100 -6.38 -4.99 9.14
CA ALA A 100 -7.20 -5.74 8.18
C ALA A 100 -6.35 -6.42 7.11
N ILE A 101 -5.16 -5.90 6.83
CA ILE A 101 -4.16 -6.45 5.91
C ILE A 101 -2.80 -6.49 6.58
N ASP A 102 -1.89 -7.32 6.07
CA ASP A 102 -0.52 -7.48 6.55
C ASP A 102 0.49 -6.81 5.60
N ILE A 103 0.21 -6.89 4.29
CA ILE A 103 0.98 -6.23 3.23
C ILE A 103 0.07 -5.29 2.45
N GLY A 104 0.48 -4.03 2.33
CA GLY A 104 -0.18 -3.04 1.50
C GLY A 104 0.64 -2.73 0.25
N GLY A 105 0.01 -2.80 -0.93
CA GLY A 105 0.58 -2.37 -2.20
C GLY A 105 0.06 -0.98 -2.59
N ALA A 106 0.94 0.03 -2.57
CA ALA A 106 0.57 1.38 -3.01
C ALA A 106 1.79 2.16 -3.52
N GLY A 107 1.56 3.40 -3.91
CA GLY A 107 2.64 4.28 -4.31
C GLY A 107 3.54 4.71 -3.15
N THR A 108 4.72 5.25 -3.47
CA THR A 108 5.68 5.77 -2.51
C THR A 108 5.13 6.96 -1.70
N GLY A 109 4.21 7.77 -2.26
CA GLY A 109 3.53 8.83 -1.50
C GLY A 109 2.76 8.33 -0.28
N PRO A 110 1.85 7.34 -0.43
CA PRO A 110 1.23 6.63 0.69
C PRO A 110 2.23 6.01 1.68
N LEU A 111 3.30 5.35 1.18
CA LEU A 111 4.35 4.79 2.04
C LEU A 111 4.97 5.87 2.94
N PHE A 112 5.44 7.00 2.37
CA PHE A 112 6.09 8.03 3.16
C PHE A 112 5.13 8.67 4.17
N THR A 113 3.86 8.83 3.79
CA THR A 113 2.84 9.36 4.70
C THR A 113 2.60 8.43 5.89
N ILE A 114 2.49 7.11 5.68
CA ILE A 114 2.25 6.16 6.76
C ILE A 114 3.52 5.90 7.58
N TRP A 115 4.69 5.83 6.94
CA TRP A 115 5.99 5.73 7.62
C TRP A 115 6.18 6.87 8.61
N ASP A 116 5.95 8.12 8.18
CA ASP A 116 6.08 9.30 9.02
C ASP A 116 5.15 9.25 10.24
N ARG A 117 3.88 8.89 10.02
CA ARG A 117 2.85 8.86 11.07
C ARG A 117 2.99 7.73 12.07
N THR A 118 3.67 6.66 11.71
CA THR A 118 3.77 5.43 12.52
C THR A 118 5.10 5.25 13.24
N ARG A 119 6.03 6.20 13.11
CA ARG A 119 7.31 6.16 13.82
C ARG A 119 7.11 6.07 15.34
N GLY A 120 7.84 5.16 15.97
CA GLY A 120 7.71 4.88 17.40
C GLY A 120 6.40 4.19 17.82
N LYS A 121 5.61 3.72 16.84
CA LYS A 121 4.33 3.00 17.05
C LYS A 121 4.36 1.70 16.23
N GLN A 122 3.58 1.65 15.12
CA GLN A 122 3.56 0.49 14.23
C GLN A 122 4.82 0.38 13.34
N ASN A 123 5.59 1.45 13.20
CA ASN A 123 6.83 1.53 12.41
C ASN A 123 6.67 0.88 11.03
N VAL A 124 5.71 1.38 10.25
CA VAL A 124 5.48 0.86 8.89
C VAL A 124 6.68 1.19 8.01
N LYS A 125 7.16 0.18 7.28
CA LYS A 125 8.26 0.30 6.33
C LYS A 125 7.96 -0.43 5.02
N GLY A 126 8.65 -0.02 3.96
CA GLY A 126 8.67 -0.70 2.68
C GLY A 126 9.25 -2.12 2.79
N VAL A 127 8.68 -3.04 2.04
CA VAL A 127 9.10 -4.43 1.92
C VAL A 127 9.88 -4.62 0.63
N ALA A 128 9.33 -4.15 -0.50
CA ALA A 128 9.93 -4.28 -1.82
C ALA A 128 9.36 -3.24 -2.78
N SER A 129 10.07 -2.99 -3.87
CA SER A 129 9.52 -2.35 -5.07
C SER A 129 8.71 -3.35 -5.89
N LEU A 130 7.84 -2.85 -6.78
CA LEU A 130 7.19 -3.63 -7.83
C LEU A 130 7.73 -3.30 -9.22
N GLY A 131 8.80 -2.52 -9.28
CA GLY A 131 9.49 -2.14 -10.50
C GLY A 131 9.45 -0.64 -10.79
N ASP A 132 10.10 -0.27 -11.90
CA ASP A 132 10.14 1.08 -12.43
C ASP A 132 9.22 1.13 -13.65
N LEU A 133 8.16 1.91 -13.57
CA LEU A 133 7.20 2.10 -14.65
C LEU A 133 6.86 3.58 -14.76
N PRO A 134 6.86 4.17 -15.97
CA PRO A 134 6.50 5.58 -16.15
C PRO A 134 5.02 5.80 -15.92
N TYR A 135 4.67 6.89 -15.23
CA TYR A 135 3.29 7.35 -15.01
C TYR A 135 3.05 8.61 -15.83
N TYR A 136 1.92 8.66 -16.55
CA TYR A 136 1.58 9.78 -17.41
C TYR A 136 0.39 10.56 -16.89
N LEU A 137 0.53 11.88 -16.86
CA LEU A 137 -0.61 12.78 -16.82
C LEU A 137 -1.12 12.95 -18.24
N VAL A 138 -2.27 12.38 -18.52
CA VAL A 138 -2.96 12.44 -19.82
C VAL A 138 -4.06 13.51 -19.73
N SER A 139 -4.21 14.32 -20.80
CA SER A 139 -5.32 15.26 -20.95
C SER A 139 -5.99 15.08 -22.32
N THR A 140 -7.29 15.39 -22.35
CA THR A 140 -8.08 15.46 -23.60
C THR A 140 -8.37 16.91 -24.03
N ASP A 141 -8.01 17.91 -23.19
CA ASP A 141 -8.13 19.32 -23.56
C ASP A 141 -6.94 19.74 -24.45
N PRO A 142 -7.19 20.13 -25.72
CA PRO A 142 -6.12 20.50 -26.64
C PRO A 142 -5.33 21.77 -26.21
N ASN A 143 -5.85 22.54 -25.27
CA ASN A 143 -5.19 23.74 -24.75
C ASN A 143 -4.21 23.42 -23.60
N VAL A 144 -4.32 22.26 -22.97
CA VAL A 144 -3.44 21.81 -21.88
C VAL A 144 -2.25 21.06 -22.46
N LYS A 145 -1.11 21.72 -22.66
CA LYS A 145 0.13 21.12 -23.17
C LYS A 145 1.15 20.87 -22.08
N THR A 146 1.08 21.65 -21.02
CA THR A 146 1.98 21.60 -19.86
C THR A 146 1.16 21.74 -18.57
N ILE A 147 1.78 21.47 -17.44
CA ILE A 147 1.13 21.67 -16.14
C ILE A 147 0.77 23.14 -15.84
N ALA A 148 1.33 24.09 -16.58
CA ALA A 148 1.04 25.51 -16.43
C ALA A 148 -0.27 25.94 -17.08
N ASP A 149 -0.80 25.13 -17.98
CA ASP A 149 -1.99 25.47 -18.78
C ASP A 149 -3.31 25.08 -18.06
N PHE A 150 -3.23 24.35 -16.94
CA PHE A 150 -4.42 23.98 -16.16
C PHE A 150 -5.12 25.20 -15.56
N THR A 151 -6.44 25.22 -15.68
CA THR A 151 -7.35 26.27 -15.22
C THR A 151 -8.44 25.71 -14.31
N ASP A 152 -9.29 26.59 -13.76
CA ASP A 152 -10.41 26.18 -12.90
C ASP A 152 -11.49 25.34 -13.64
N LYS A 153 -11.40 25.24 -14.97
CA LYS A 153 -12.28 24.36 -15.79
C LYS A 153 -11.81 22.92 -15.84
N ASP A 154 -10.57 22.66 -15.44
CA ASP A 154 -9.96 21.34 -15.57
C ASP A 154 -10.17 20.49 -14.32
N ARG A 155 -10.25 19.18 -14.52
CA ARG A 155 -10.30 18.20 -13.44
C ARG A 155 -9.34 17.06 -13.73
N ILE A 156 -8.36 16.90 -12.84
CA ILE A 156 -7.32 15.88 -12.90
C ILE A 156 -7.70 14.74 -11.97
N ALA A 157 -8.10 13.60 -12.51
CA ALA A 157 -8.36 12.41 -11.72
C ALA A 157 -7.05 11.83 -11.16
N VAL A 158 -7.05 11.47 -9.87
CA VAL A 158 -5.97 10.77 -9.17
C VAL A 158 -6.57 9.76 -8.18
N PRO A 159 -5.90 8.63 -7.84
CA PRO A 159 -6.46 7.61 -6.93
C PRO A 159 -6.76 8.11 -5.52
N ALA A 160 -6.02 9.10 -5.05
CA ALA A 160 -6.24 9.78 -3.77
C ALA A 160 -5.59 11.17 -3.83
N THR A 161 -6.39 12.22 -3.71
CA THR A 161 -5.89 13.60 -3.66
C THR A 161 -4.91 13.76 -2.49
N THR A 162 -3.82 14.49 -2.72
CA THR A 162 -2.76 14.81 -1.74
C THR A 162 -1.99 13.62 -1.15
N VAL A 163 -2.41 12.37 -1.36
CA VAL A 163 -1.77 11.18 -0.78
C VAL A 163 -1.16 10.26 -1.83
N SER A 164 -1.86 10.03 -2.97
CA SER A 164 -1.35 9.14 -4.02
C SER A 164 0.01 9.59 -4.55
N VAL A 165 0.80 8.64 -5.06
CA VAL A 165 2.09 8.99 -5.67
C VAL A 165 1.91 9.95 -6.85
N GLN A 166 0.82 9.83 -7.61
CA GLN A 166 0.48 10.75 -8.70
C GLN A 166 0.29 12.17 -8.20
N SER A 167 -0.46 12.37 -7.09
CA SER A 167 -0.60 13.69 -6.48
C SER A 167 0.75 14.24 -6.01
N ARG A 168 1.61 13.39 -5.43
CA ARG A 168 2.94 13.81 -4.98
C ARG A 168 3.88 14.15 -6.12
N ILE A 169 3.83 13.40 -7.22
CA ILE A 169 4.59 13.70 -8.45
C ILE A 169 4.11 15.03 -9.05
N LEU A 170 2.79 15.27 -9.08
CA LEU A 170 2.23 16.54 -9.56
C LEU A 170 2.68 17.71 -8.69
N GLN A 171 2.69 17.54 -7.36
CA GLN A 171 3.21 18.53 -6.42
C GLN A 171 4.72 18.77 -6.62
N MET A 172 5.52 17.72 -6.84
CA MET A 172 6.94 17.85 -7.12
C MET A 172 7.20 18.58 -8.45
N ALA A 173 6.39 18.30 -9.49
CA ALA A 173 6.44 19.02 -10.75
C ALA A 173 6.08 20.51 -10.57
N ALA A 174 5.04 20.81 -9.78
CA ALA A 174 4.66 22.17 -9.44
C ALA A 174 5.77 22.91 -8.69
N ALA A 175 6.42 22.28 -7.71
CA ALA A 175 7.57 22.86 -7.00
C ALA A 175 8.76 23.12 -7.93
N LYS A 176 9.04 22.25 -8.88
CA LYS A 176 10.10 22.46 -9.90
C LYS A 176 9.77 23.65 -10.81
N ALA A 177 8.51 23.82 -11.19
CA ALA A 177 8.09 24.87 -12.12
C ALA A 177 7.97 26.25 -11.43
N TRP A 178 7.51 26.30 -10.17
CA TRP A 178 7.13 27.56 -9.50
C TRP A 178 7.75 27.75 -8.10
N GLY A 179 8.65 26.87 -7.69
CA GLY A 179 9.28 26.88 -6.36
C GLY A 179 8.47 26.13 -5.30
N ASP A 180 9.15 25.72 -4.23
CA ASP A 180 8.58 24.90 -3.16
C ASP A 180 7.35 25.55 -2.48
N ALA A 181 7.30 26.87 -2.38
CA ALA A 181 6.13 27.59 -1.82
C ALA A 181 4.84 27.40 -2.63
N SER A 182 4.95 26.95 -3.89
CA SER A 182 3.83 26.74 -4.82
C SER A 182 3.54 25.28 -5.11
N TYR A 183 4.10 24.33 -4.33
CA TYR A 183 3.98 22.90 -4.62
C TYR A 183 2.53 22.41 -4.69
N GLN A 184 1.61 23.02 -3.96
CA GLN A 184 0.17 22.66 -3.94
C GLN A 184 -0.67 23.41 -5.00
N ARG A 185 -0.03 24.17 -5.90
CA ARG A 185 -0.74 25.04 -6.85
C ARG A 185 -1.78 24.29 -7.70
N LEU A 186 -1.54 23.04 -8.00
CA LEU A 186 -2.40 22.20 -8.84
C LEU A 186 -3.38 21.34 -8.04
N ASP A 187 -3.27 21.25 -6.70
CA ASP A 187 -4.11 20.38 -5.87
C ASP A 187 -5.60 20.71 -6.03
N LYS A 188 -5.96 21.98 -6.21
CA LYS A 188 -7.34 22.45 -6.39
C LYS A 188 -8.03 21.90 -7.65
N TYR A 189 -7.27 21.42 -8.61
CA TYR A 189 -7.78 20.79 -9.83
C TYR A 189 -7.91 19.27 -9.70
N THR A 190 -7.34 18.68 -8.65
CA THR A 190 -7.36 17.23 -8.48
C THR A 190 -8.67 16.73 -7.88
N VAL A 191 -9.13 15.56 -8.36
CA VAL A 191 -10.28 14.85 -7.81
C VAL A 191 -9.92 13.39 -7.58
N THR A 192 -10.48 12.79 -6.51
CA THR A 192 -10.26 11.37 -6.20
C THR A 192 -11.15 10.52 -7.09
N LEU A 193 -10.54 9.66 -7.91
CA LEU A 193 -11.24 8.69 -8.74
C LEU A 193 -10.34 7.49 -9.01
N ALA A 194 -10.89 6.27 -8.93
CA ALA A 194 -10.13 5.05 -9.22
C ALA A 194 -9.71 4.99 -10.69
N HIS A 195 -8.55 4.41 -10.98
CA HIS A 195 -8.01 4.36 -12.35
C HIS A 195 -8.98 3.82 -13.40
N PRO A 196 -9.74 2.71 -13.18
CA PRO A 196 -10.70 2.23 -14.18
C PRO A 196 -11.79 3.26 -14.52
N ASP A 197 -12.30 3.95 -13.49
CA ASP A 197 -13.37 4.95 -13.67
C ASP A 197 -12.83 6.22 -14.35
N ALA A 198 -11.62 6.64 -13.98
CA ALA A 198 -10.93 7.76 -14.61
C ALA A 198 -10.67 7.48 -16.09
N THR A 199 -10.16 6.29 -16.41
CA THR A 199 -9.92 5.87 -17.80
C THR A 199 -11.22 5.84 -18.62
N ALA A 200 -12.30 5.31 -18.03
CA ALA A 200 -13.61 5.33 -18.69
C ALA A 200 -14.08 6.76 -18.99
N ALA A 201 -13.88 7.69 -18.04
CA ALA A 201 -14.22 9.10 -18.21
C ALA A 201 -13.40 9.77 -19.32
N ILE A 202 -12.08 9.54 -19.35
CA ILE A 202 -11.18 10.07 -20.39
C ILE A 202 -11.53 9.52 -21.78
N ILE A 203 -11.78 8.22 -21.89
CA ILE A 203 -12.14 7.60 -23.17
C ILE A 203 -13.52 8.13 -23.67
N ALA A 204 -14.49 8.27 -22.77
CA ALA A 204 -15.80 8.80 -23.11
C ALA A 204 -15.77 10.28 -23.57
N GLY A 205 -14.85 11.09 -23.02
CA GLY A 205 -14.63 12.50 -23.42
C GLY A 205 -15.83 13.43 -23.19
N LYS A 206 -16.79 13.05 -22.34
CA LYS A 206 -18.06 13.79 -22.10
C LYS A 206 -18.34 14.03 -20.62
N THR A 207 -17.30 14.03 -19.80
CA THR A 207 -17.40 14.22 -18.36
C THR A 207 -16.64 15.48 -17.94
N GLU A 208 -16.78 15.88 -16.67
CA GLU A 208 -15.97 16.96 -16.10
C GLU A 208 -14.48 16.59 -16.02
N ILE A 209 -14.18 15.28 -15.99
CA ILE A 209 -12.83 14.76 -15.93
C ILE A 209 -12.22 14.83 -17.32
N ASN A 210 -11.31 15.75 -17.54
CA ASN A 210 -10.60 15.93 -18.80
C ASN A 210 -9.12 15.55 -18.71
N SER A 211 -8.65 15.20 -17.54
CA SER A 211 -7.26 14.77 -17.32
C SER A 211 -7.19 13.68 -16.27
N HIS A 212 -6.22 12.77 -16.43
CA HIS A 212 -5.96 11.69 -15.48
C HIS A 212 -4.46 11.48 -15.32
N PHE A 213 -3.98 11.47 -14.08
CA PHE A 213 -2.64 11.03 -13.80
C PHE A 213 -2.68 9.52 -13.55
N GLY A 214 -2.49 8.77 -14.61
CA GLY A 214 -2.66 7.33 -14.66
C GLY A 214 -1.42 6.57 -14.17
N ASN A 215 -1.54 5.27 -14.33
CA ASN A 215 -0.45 4.30 -14.34
C ASN A 215 -0.71 3.28 -15.48
N PRO A 216 0.30 2.52 -15.91
CA PRO A 216 0.08 1.46 -16.89
C PRO A 216 -0.90 0.39 -16.35
N PRO A 217 -1.81 -0.14 -17.17
CA PRO A 217 -1.99 0.13 -18.60
C PRO A 217 -3.09 1.15 -18.89
N PHE A 218 -3.60 1.86 -17.89
CA PHE A 218 -4.73 2.78 -18.01
C PHE A 218 -4.41 3.98 -18.93
N GLN A 219 -3.26 4.58 -18.72
CA GLN A 219 -2.78 5.69 -19.54
C GLN A 219 -2.60 5.30 -21.02
N GLU A 220 -2.18 4.07 -21.32
CA GLU A 220 -2.09 3.56 -22.69
C GLU A 220 -3.45 3.27 -23.31
N GLN A 221 -4.41 2.80 -22.49
CA GLN A 221 -5.81 2.64 -22.95
C GLN A 221 -6.44 3.99 -23.28
N GLU A 222 -6.18 5.04 -22.50
CA GLU A 222 -6.65 6.39 -22.76
C GLU A 222 -6.09 6.95 -24.05
N LEU A 223 -4.78 6.84 -24.26
CA LEU A 223 -4.09 7.29 -25.48
C LEU A 223 -4.55 6.54 -26.72
N ALA A 224 -4.92 5.27 -26.58
CA ALA A 224 -5.46 4.47 -27.68
C ALA A 224 -6.98 4.70 -27.92
N GLY A 225 -7.73 4.94 -26.84
CA GLY A 225 -9.19 5.00 -26.87
C GLY A 225 -9.80 6.37 -27.14
N ASN A 226 -9.03 7.46 -26.97
CA ASN A 226 -9.50 8.81 -27.26
C ASN A 226 -8.49 9.56 -28.15
N PRO A 227 -8.87 9.97 -29.38
CA PRO A 227 -7.96 10.63 -30.32
C PRO A 227 -7.48 12.03 -29.87
N HIS A 228 -8.11 12.62 -28.86
CA HIS A 228 -7.69 13.88 -28.26
C HIS A 228 -6.75 13.70 -27.07
N ALA A 229 -6.64 12.45 -26.55
CA ALA A 229 -5.77 12.16 -25.43
C ALA A 229 -4.30 12.35 -25.80
N HIS A 230 -3.56 13.06 -24.96
CA HIS A 230 -2.13 13.30 -25.12
C HIS A 230 -1.44 13.40 -23.76
N ILE A 231 -0.15 13.16 -23.73
CA ILE A 231 0.67 13.22 -22.52
C ILE A 231 1.03 14.67 -22.23
N VAL A 232 0.71 15.13 -21.02
CA VAL A 232 1.07 16.45 -20.48
C VAL A 232 2.32 16.37 -19.59
N LEU A 233 2.50 15.27 -18.86
CA LEU A 233 3.64 15.06 -17.98
C LEU A 233 3.99 13.56 -17.92
N ASN A 234 5.28 13.25 -17.94
CA ASN A 234 5.83 11.93 -17.66
C ASN A 234 6.54 11.97 -16.28
N SER A 235 6.27 11.00 -15.43
CA SER A 235 6.94 10.92 -14.12
C SER A 235 8.46 10.82 -14.23
N ASN A 236 8.98 10.17 -15.28
CA ASN A 236 10.42 10.06 -15.50
C ASN A 236 11.10 11.43 -15.70
N ASP A 237 10.41 12.41 -16.32
CA ASP A 237 10.92 13.78 -16.45
C ASP A 237 10.98 14.50 -15.09
N VAL A 238 10.02 14.16 -14.21
CA VAL A 238 9.98 14.73 -12.86
C VAL A 238 11.08 14.17 -11.98
N PHE A 239 11.36 12.87 -12.05
CA PHE A 239 12.43 12.22 -11.27
C PHE A 239 13.81 12.30 -11.93
N GLY A 240 13.90 12.66 -13.20
CA GLY A 240 15.15 12.63 -13.97
C GLY A 240 15.52 11.21 -14.42
N GLY A 241 14.55 10.33 -14.56
CA GLY A 241 14.68 8.96 -15.05
C GLY A 241 13.70 7.99 -14.41
N PRO A 242 13.78 6.69 -14.78
CA PRO A 242 12.95 5.64 -14.20
C PRO A 242 13.02 5.60 -12.67
N SER A 243 11.90 5.35 -12.00
CA SER A 243 11.80 5.31 -10.54
C SER A 243 10.74 4.32 -10.09
N SER A 244 10.92 3.76 -8.90
CA SER A 244 9.97 2.86 -8.26
C SER A 244 8.83 3.66 -7.62
N ALA A 245 7.80 3.94 -8.41
CA ALA A 245 6.64 4.69 -7.94
C ALA A 245 5.66 3.84 -7.11
N THR A 246 5.63 2.52 -7.33
CA THR A 246 4.78 1.55 -6.60
C THR A 246 5.63 0.60 -5.78
N VAL A 247 5.23 0.42 -4.52
CA VAL A 247 5.96 -0.36 -3.51
C VAL A 247 5.00 -1.17 -2.64
N LEU A 248 5.55 -2.16 -1.94
CA LEU A 248 4.88 -2.94 -0.91
C LEU A 248 5.41 -2.51 0.45
N TYR A 249 4.55 -2.48 1.46
CA TYR A 249 4.93 -2.10 2.82
C TYR A 249 4.11 -2.85 3.88
N ALA A 250 4.68 -2.99 5.06
CA ALA A 250 4.13 -3.72 6.19
C ALA A 250 4.43 -3.00 7.52
N THR A 251 3.77 -3.43 8.60
CA THR A 251 4.12 -3.03 9.95
C THR A 251 5.36 -3.77 10.43
N GLN A 252 6.16 -3.14 11.34
CA GLN A 252 7.27 -3.81 12.02
C GLN A 252 6.80 -5.10 12.72
N LYS A 253 5.60 -5.06 13.31
CA LYS A 253 5.03 -6.23 14.00
C LYS A 253 4.89 -7.43 13.07
N PHE A 254 4.29 -7.24 11.88
CA PHE A 254 4.14 -8.34 10.92
C PHE A 254 5.50 -8.91 10.51
N HIS A 255 6.45 -8.03 10.17
CA HIS A 255 7.81 -8.39 9.79
C HIS A 255 8.50 -9.26 10.86
N ASP A 256 8.43 -8.84 12.13
CA ASP A 256 9.19 -9.48 13.22
C ASP A 256 8.52 -10.75 13.75
N GLU A 257 7.18 -10.79 13.75
CA GLU A 257 6.42 -11.93 14.29
C GLU A 257 6.18 -13.04 13.25
N ASN A 258 6.43 -12.79 11.94
CA ASN A 258 6.19 -13.75 10.86
C ASN A 258 7.39 -13.90 9.91
N PRO A 259 8.61 -14.16 10.41
CA PRO A 259 9.83 -14.11 9.61
C PRO A 259 9.86 -15.09 8.43
N LYS A 260 9.29 -16.29 8.57
CA LYS A 260 9.22 -17.27 7.47
C LYS A 260 8.19 -16.89 6.43
N THR A 261 7.00 -16.43 6.86
CA THR A 261 5.95 -15.94 5.96
C THR A 261 6.43 -14.72 5.19
N TYR A 262 7.09 -13.77 5.87
CA TYR A 262 7.71 -12.60 5.26
C TYR A 262 8.78 -13.00 4.23
N ARG A 263 9.68 -13.92 4.60
CA ARG A 263 10.72 -14.41 3.70
C ARG A 263 10.14 -15.09 2.46
N ALA A 264 9.18 -16.00 2.63
CA ALA A 264 8.49 -16.65 1.53
C ALA A 264 7.81 -15.65 0.58
N PHE A 265 7.22 -14.59 1.14
CA PHE A 265 6.62 -13.52 0.36
C PHE A 265 7.65 -12.77 -0.48
N VAL A 266 8.78 -12.37 0.11
CA VAL A 266 9.85 -11.64 -0.62
C VAL A 266 10.48 -12.53 -1.70
N ASP A 267 10.76 -13.80 -1.39
CA ASP A 267 11.31 -14.76 -2.37
C ASP A 267 10.35 -14.97 -3.54
N ALA A 268 9.04 -15.08 -3.27
CA ALA A 268 8.02 -15.18 -4.31
C ALA A 268 7.98 -13.94 -5.23
N LEU A 269 8.24 -12.74 -4.70
CA LEU A 269 8.33 -11.53 -5.52
C LEU A 269 9.56 -11.53 -6.43
N VAL A 270 10.70 -12.04 -5.94
CA VAL A 270 11.92 -12.20 -6.77
C VAL A 270 11.64 -13.14 -7.93
N ASP A 271 11.02 -14.30 -7.66
CA ASP A 271 10.65 -15.26 -8.71
C ASP A 271 9.66 -14.65 -9.71
N ALA A 272 8.66 -13.89 -9.21
CA ALA A 272 7.70 -13.18 -10.06
C ALA A 272 8.36 -12.13 -10.95
N ALA A 273 9.35 -11.38 -10.45
CA ALA A 273 10.09 -10.39 -11.22
C ALA A 273 10.92 -11.05 -12.34
N GLN A 274 11.59 -12.16 -12.02
CA GLN A 274 12.31 -12.95 -13.02
C GLN A 274 11.37 -13.49 -14.09
N PHE A 275 10.21 -14.02 -13.68
CA PHE A 275 9.20 -14.52 -14.61
C PHE A 275 8.66 -13.42 -15.53
N ALA A 276 8.28 -12.26 -14.98
CA ALA A 276 7.74 -11.13 -15.74
C ALA A 276 8.71 -10.66 -16.82
N THR A 277 10.01 -10.59 -16.48
CA THR A 277 11.07 -10.14 -17.41
C THR A 277 11.33 -11.18 -18.49
N SER A 278 11.37 -12.47 -18.14
CA SER A 278 11.72 -13.55 -19.07
C SER A 278 10.56 -14.01 -19.95
N ASN A 279 9.32 -13.78 -19.54
CA ASN A 279 8.11 -14.31 -20.18
C ASN A 279 7.01 -13.26 -20.33
N PRO A 280 7.24 -12.12 -21.02
CA PRO A 280 6.29 -11.01 -21.07
C PRO A 280 4.92 -11.41 -21.68
N GLU A 281 4.87 -12.34 -22.64
CA GLU A 281 3.62 -12.85 -23.21
C GLU A 281 2.79 -13.60 -22.17
N ALA A 282 3.41 -14.52 -21.45
CA ALA A 282 2.73 -15.29 -20.40
C ALA A 282 2.33 -14.37 -19.22
N ALA A 283 3.16 -13.38 -18.88
CA ALA A 283 2.85 -12.38 -17.87
C ALA A 283 1.64 -11.52 -18.26
N ALA A 284 1.49 -11.16 -19.55
CA ALA A 284 0.30 -10.49 -20.06
C ALA A 284 -0.95 -11.35 -19.90
N ASP A 285 -0.87 -12.63 -20.23
CA ASP A 285 -1.99 -13.56 -20.11
C ASP A 285 -2.40 -13.77 -18.65
N ILE A 286 -1.44 -13.84 -17.72
CA ILE A 286 -1.69 -13.87 -16.27
C ILE A 286 -2.40 -12.61 -15.82
N TYR A 287 -1.89 -11.42 -16.19
CA TYR A 287 -2.54 -10.16 -15.83
C TYR A 287 -4.01 -10.12 -16.26
N ILE A 288 -4.30 -10.47 -17.53
CA ILE A 288 -5.66 -10.50 -18.07
C ILE A 288 -6.55 -11.46 -17.27
N ARG A 289 -6.05 -12.65 -16.97
CA ARG A 289 -6.79 -13.71 -16.27
C ARG A 289 -7.09 -13.32 -14.81
N VAL A 290 -6.06 -12.93 -14.05
CA VAL A 290 -6.19 -12.58 -12.62
C VAL A 290 -7.08 -11.37 -12.41
N ASN A 291 -6.94 -10.36 -13.28
CA ASN A 291 -7.70 -9.13 -13.17
C ASN A 291 -9.07 -9.20 -13.89
N LYS A 292 -9.38 -10.30 -14.58
CA LYS A 292 -10.57 -10.40 -15.47
C LYS A 292 -10.66 -9.18 -16.37
N SER A 293 -9.50 -8.75 -16.89
CA SER A 293 -9.36 -7.52 -17.65
C SER A 293 -9.83 -7.73 -19.10
N ASN A 294 -10.49 -6.73 -19.66
CA ASN A 294 -10.87 -6.67 -21.07
C ASN A 294 -9.90 -5.84 -21.91
N ILE A 295 -8.71 -5.55 -21.39
CA ILE A 295 -7.69 -4.81 -22.13
C ILE A 295 -7.28 -5.54 -23.41
N ASP A 296 -7.04 -4.77 -24.48
CA ASP A 296 -6.38 -5.31 -25.66
C ASP A 296 -4.99 -5.83 -25.29
N ARG A 297 -4.78 -7.13 -25.53
CA ARG A 297 -3.49 -7.80 -25.24
C ARG A 297 -2.31 -7.12 -25.94
N ALA A 298 -2.51 -6.52 -27.11
CA ALA A 298 -1.44 -5.83 -27.84
C ALA A 298 -1.02 -4.54 -27.11
N ILE A 299 -1.95 -3.80 -26.52
CA ILE A 299 -1.63 -2.64 -25.68
C ILE A 299 -0.83 -3.08 -24.47
N LEU A 300 -1.26 -4.13 -23.77
CA LEU A 300 -0.56 -4.64 -22.60
C LEU A 300 0.86 -5.13 -22.94
N LEU A 301 1.03 -5.87 -24.01
CA LEU A 301 2.35 -6.31 -24.49
C LEU A 301 3.27 -5.15 -24.86
N LYS A 302 2.71 -4.07 -25.42
CA LYS A 302 3.49 -2.85 -25.68
C LYS A 302 4.02 -2.23 -24.39
N VAL A 303 3.22 -2.24 -23.32
CA VAL A 303 3.67 -1.81 -21.98
C VAL A 303 4.77 -2.72 -21.45
N LEU A 304 4.56 -4.03 -21.45
CA LEU A 304 5.50 -4.99 -20.86
C LEU A 304 6.85 -5.05 -21.60
N LYS A 305 6.86 -4.70 -22.87
CA LYS A 305 8.07 -4.65 -23.72
C LYS A 305 8.67 -3.25 -23.85
N ASN A 306 8.11 -2.25 -23.17
CA ASN A 306 8.66 -0.91 -23.17
C ASN A 306 10.03 -0.92 -22.45
N PRO A 307 11.12 -0.41 -23.08
CA PRO A 307 12.45 -0.41 -22.47
C PRO A 307 12.56 0.44 -21.19
N GLU A 308 11.59 1.32 -20.90
CA GLU A 308 11.53 2.08 -19.65
C GLU A 308 10.81 1.32 -18.52
N VAL A 309 10.27 0.12 -18.80
CA VAL A 309 9.55 -0.72 -17.82
C VAL A 309 10.47 -1.82 -17.32
N HIS A 310 10.75 -1.81 -16.02
CA HIS A 310 11.60 -2.80 -15.36
C HIS A 310 10.87 -3.41 -14.16
N PHE A 311 10.57 -4.69 -14.21
CA PHE A 311 10.02 -5.42 -13.07
C PHE A 311 11.14 -5.88 -12.15
N GLN A 312 11.19 -5.34 -10.94
CA GLN A 312 12.24 -5.63 -9.96
C GLN A 312 11.77 -5.34 -8.54
N VAL A 313 12.38 -6.00 -7.56
CA VAL A 313 12.06 -5.84 -6.14
C VAL A 313 12.91 -4.77 -5.45
N THR A 314 14.01 -4.35 -6.06
CA THR A 314 14.90 -3.32 -5.54
C THR A 314 14.25 -1.94 -5.66
N PRO A 315 14.10 -1.16 -4.58
CA PRO A 315 13.60 0.21 -4.68
C PRO A 315 14.62 1.12 -5.36
N HIS A 316 14.18 1.84 -6.38
CA HIS A 316 15.03 2.70 -7.19
C HIS A 316 14.50 4.14 -7.23
N ARG A 317 15.36 5.14 -6.99
CA ARG A 317 15.03 6.58 -6.97
C ARG A 317 13.83 6.95 -6.11
N THR A 318 13.68 6.30 -4.96
CA THR A 318 12.58 6.60 -4.04
C THR A 318 12.90 7.78 -3.14
N PHE A 319 14.20 8.07 -2.94
CA PHE A 319 14.66 9.07 -2.00
C PHE A 319 14.32 10.50 -2.43
N GLU A 320 14.32 10.80 -3.73
CA GLU A 320 14.01 12.12 -4.28
C GLU A 320 12.61 12.60 -3.87
N LEU A 321 11.62 11.69 -3.90
CA LEU A 321 10.26 12.03 -3.47
C LEU A 321 10.16 12.16 -1.94
N ALA A 322 10.82 11.28 -1.20
CA ALA A 322 10.84 11.34 0.26
C ALA A 322 11.49 12.64 0.76
N GLU A 323 12.62 13.04 0.17
CA GLU A 323 13.28 14.30 0.46
C GLU A 323 12.41 15.51 0.10
N PHE A 324 11.79 15.49 -1.09
CA PHE A 324 10.85 16.53 -1.48
C PHE A 324 9.71 16.66 -0.46
N MET A 325 9.06 15.57 -0.08
CA MET A 325 7.96 15.60 0.88
C MET A 325 8.38 16.15 2.24
N ALA A 326 9.59 15.83 2.71
CA ALA A 326 10.14 16.40 3.94
C ALA A 326 10.46 17.89 3.79
N ARG A 327 11.02 18.30 2.66
CA ARG A 327 11.39 19.68 2.38
C ARG A 327 10.19 20.65 2.35
N VAL A 328 9.07 20.18 1.78
CA VAL A 328 7.83 20.98 1.73
C VAL A 328 6.93 20.79 2.96
N GLY A 329 7.35 20.02 3.96
CA GLY A 329 6.58 19.79 5.20
C GLY A 329 5.39 18.84 5.02
N ALA A 330 5.34 18.04 3.95
CA ALA A 330 4.30 17.04 3.73
C ALA A 330 4.49 15.80 4.63
N ILE A 331 5.69 15.59 5.13
CA ILE A 331 6.05 14.67 6.22
C ILE A 331 6.93 15.42 7.23
N GLN A 332 6.88 15.02 8.51
CA GLN A 332 7.59 15.68 9.61
C GLN A 332 9.01 15.13 9.81
N ASN A 333 9.17 13.82 9.61
CA ASN A 333 10.45 13.15 9.77
C ASN A 333 11.21 13.18 8.45
N ARG A 334 12.41 13.78 8.44
CA ARG A 334 13.26 13.79 7.26
C ARG A 334 14.07 12.50 7.18
N PRO A 335 13.92 11.69 6.13
CA PRO A 335 14.78 10.54 5.94
C PRO A 335 16.20 10.99 5.52
N THR A 336 17.20 10.17 5.85
CA THR A 336 18.61 10.38 5.47
C THR A 336 19.01 9.51 4.30
N SER A 337 18.28 8.41 4.11
CA SER A 337 18.47 7.48 2.99
C SER A 337 17.20 6.63 2.80
N TRP A 338 17.15 5.82 1.74
CA TRP A 338 16.06 4.89 1.48
C TRP A 338 15.93 3.80 2.58
N GLN A 339 17.01 3.43 3.26
CA GLN A 339 17.01 2.44 4.34
C GLN A 339 16.19 2.87 5.56
N ASP A 340 15.94 4.16 5.74
CA ASP A 340 15.14 4.64 6.86
C ASP A 340 13.70 4.16 6.79
N TYR A 341 13.17 3.99 5.56
CA TYR A 341 11.78 3.66 5.31
C TYR A 341 11.57 2.32 4.55
N PHE A 342 12.62 1.50 4.37
CA PHE A 342 12.50 0.10 3.96
C PHE A 342 13.05 -0.81 5.06
N PHE A 343 12.54 -2.05 5.13
CA PHE A 343 13.18 -3.11 5.91
C PHE A 343 14.48 -3.51 5.24
N ALA A 344 15.50 -3.81 6.04
CA ALA A 344 16.74 -4.36 5.53
C ALA A 344 16.51 -5.82 5.12
N ASP A 345 16.61 -6.11 3.83
CA ASP A 345 16.49 -7.47 3.29
C ASP A 345 17.50 -7.65 2.14
N PRO A 346 18.38 -8.68 2.19
CA PRO A 346 19.35 -8.92 1.13
C PRO A 346 18.70 -9.14 -0.26
N ALA A 347 17.46 -9.65 -0.32
CA ALA A 347 16.78 -9.93 -1.57
C ALA A 347 16.39 -8.66 -2.35
N ILE A 348 16.16 -7.54 -1.65
CA ILE A 348 15.85 -6.27 -2.32
C ILE A 348 17.09 -5.48 -2.74
N GLY A 349 18.30 -5.97 -2.42
CA GLY A 349 19.56 -5.40 -2.87
C GLY A 349 19.84 -4.00 -2.35
N ASN A 350 20.65 -3.25 -3.11
CA ASN A 350 21.02 -1.87 -2.81
C ASN A 350 20.07 -0.92 -3.56
N GLY A 351 19.08 -0.41 -2.86
CA GLY A 351 18.14 0.59 -3.39
C GLY A 351 18.70 2.02 -3.45
N SER A 352 17.84 2.98 -3.84
CA SER A 352 18.20 4.40 -3.89
C SER A 352 16.97 5.33 -3.73
#